data_d9ffe99a895f2fa10db8efce9fab2e41
#
_entry.id   d9ffe99a895f2fa10db8efce9fab2e41
#
_cell.length_a   1.000
_cell.length_b   1.000
_cell.length_c   1.000
_cell.angle_alpha   90.00
_cell.angle_beta   90.00
_cell.angle_gamma   90.00
#
_symmetry.space_group_name_H-M   'P 1'
#
loop_
_entity.id
_entity.type
_entity.pdbx_description
1 polymer ?
#
loop_
_entity_poly.entity_id
_entity_poly.type
_entity_poly.pdbx_seq_one_letter_code
_entity_poly.pdbx_strand_id
1 'polypeptide(L)'
;MKLVIFGLTVSSSWGNGHATLWRGLIGALARSGHEVHFFERDVPYYANQRDLTELPGAHLHLYPDWDSVRHVAWRHLTSADVSMVTSYCPDAAEAEALAFESPVALKTFYDLDTPVTLSRLESGEPVNYIGPRGFRDYDLVLSYTGGKALSELESRLGARRTAPLYGHVDPSVHRPVEPIERFRSDLSYLGTYAADRQRGVQDFLIEPARMLPEMRFCLAGAMYPRDFPWTDNIFFVHHLPPAEHPAFFC
;
A
#
# COMPACT_ATOMS: atom_id res chain seq x y z
N MET A 1 15.35 13.53 10.17
CA MET A 1 15.96 12.38 9.43
C MET A 1 15.60 12.52 7.97
N LYS A 2 16.49 12.04 7.11
CA LYS A 2 16.25 11.91 5.68
C LYS A 2 15.97 10.44 5.32
N LEU A 3 14.83 10.18 4.71
CA LEU A 3 14.38 8.84 4.30
C LEU A 3 14.36 8.75 2.78
N VAL A 4 14.89 7.65 2.25
CA VAL A 4 14.81 7.28 0.83
C VAL A 4 14.01 6.00 0.72
N ILE A 5 12.87 6.06 0.02
CA ILE A 5 11.90 4.96 -0.09
C ILE A 5 11.78 4.55 -1.55
N PHE A 6 11.90 3.26 -1.82
CA PHE A 6 11.65 2.63 -3.12
C PHE A 6 10.36 1.80 -3.01
N GLY A 7 9.31 2.23 -3.67
CA GLY A 7 7.98 1.62 -3.52
C GLY A 7 7.24 1.43 -4.82
N LEU A 8 6.05 0.83 -4.70
CA LEU A 8 5.21 0.54 -5.85
C LEU A 8 4.65 1.82 -6.48
N THR A 9 3.79 2.52 -5.76
CA THR A 9 3.23 3.81 -6.16
C THR A 9 2.62 4.55 -4.98
N VAL A 10 2.81 5.85 -4.96
CA VAL A 10 2.14 6.82 -4.10
C VAL A 10 1.31 7.80 -4.93
N SER A 11 1.65 7.91 -6.22
CA SER A 11 1.02 8.85 -7.15
C SER A 11 -0.35 8.38 -7.66
N SER A 12 -0.66 7.08 -7.56
CA SER A 12 -1.95 6.53 -7.97
C SER A 12 -2.59 5.69 -6.87
N SER A 13 -3.82 6.02 -6.53
CA SER A 13 -4.66 5.23 -5.61
C SER A 13 -5.50 4.17 -6.33
N TRP A 14 -5.40 4.07 -7.65
CA TRP A 14 -6.19 3.15 -8.46
C TRP A 14 -5.91 1.69 -8.11
N GLY A 15 -6.91 0.99 -7.57
CA GLY A 15 -6.78 -0.40 -7.15
C GLY A 15 -5.69 -0.64 -6.08
N ASN A 16 -5.21 0.42 -5.43
CA ASN A 16 -4.04 0.39 -4.57
C ASN A 16 -4.27 1.14 -3.25
N GLY A 17 -4.69 0.41 -2.22
CA GLY A 17 -4.85 0.96 -0.87
C GLY A 17 -3.54 1.45 -0.23
N HIS A 18 -2.39 0.93 -0.67
CA HIS A 18 -1.07 1.34 -0.14
C HIS A 18 -0.76 2.81 -0.40
N ALA A 19 -1.23 3.37 -1.53
CA ALA A 19 -1.01 4.79 -1.82
C ALA A 19 -1.57 5.71 -0.74
N THR A 20 -2.77 5.41 -0.23
CA THR A 20 -3.40 6.19 0.86
C THR A 20 -2.59 6.09 2.15
N LEU A 21 -2.08 4.90 2.48
CA LEU A 21 -1.20 4.70 3.63
C LEU A 21 0.10 5.51 3.49
N TRP A 22 0.75 5.43 2.32
CA TRP A 22 1.97 6.20 2.06
C TRP A 22 1.74 7.70 2.18
N ARG A 23 0.67 8.22 1.61
CA ARG A 23 0.33 9.65 1.69
C ARG A 23 0.16 10.12 3.14
N GLY A 24 -0.53 9.33 3.96
CA GLY A 24 -0.71 9.60 5.39
C GLY A 24 0.61 9.56 6.16
N LEU A 25 1.41 8.51 5.99
CA LEU A 25 2.69 8.34 6.67
C LEU A 25 3.69 9.44 6.28
N ILE A 26 3.83 9.70 4.99
CA ILE A 26 4.75 10.73 4.47
C ILE A 26 4.34 12.11 4.97
N GLY A 27 3.05 12.44 4.94
CA GLY A 27 2.54 13.68 5.50
C GLY A 27 2.85 13.84 7.00
N ALA A 28 2.73 12.76 7.78
CA ALA A 28 3.07 12.77 9.20
C ALA A 28 4.59 12.94 9.43
N LEU A 29 5.42 12.26 8.64
CA LEU A 29 6.88 12.40 8.68
C LEU A 29 7.30 13.84 8.34
N ALA A 30 6.72 14.43 7.30
CA ALA A 30 6.99 15.81 6.90
C ALA A 30 6.61 16.82 8.01
N ARG A 31 5.43 16.66 8.61
CA ARG A 31 5.00 17.50 9.75
C ARG A 31 5.92 17.35 10.96
N SER A 32 6.57 16.21 11.11
CA SER A 32 7.57 15.95 12.16
C SER A 32 9.00 16.42 11.79
N GLY A 33 9.16 17.14 10.68
CA GLY A 33 10.42 17.70 10.24
C GLY A 33 11.39 16.69 9.59
N HIS A 34 10.86 15.60 9.05
CA HIS A 34 11.64 14.62 8.30
C HIS A 34 11.57 14.93 6.80
N GLU A 35 12.70 14.72 6.10
CA GLU A 35 12.81 14.81 4.65
C GLU A 35 12.55 13.41 4.05
N VAL A 36 11.62 13.32 3.10
CA VAL A 36 11.26 12.05 2.46
C VAL A 36 11.44 12.14 0.96
N HIS A 37 12.16 11.20 0.38
CA HIS A 37 12.29 10.98 -1.06
C HIS A 37 11.64 9.65 -1.42
N PHE A 38 10.57 9.69 -2.21
CA PHE A 38 9.88 8.50 -2.68
C PHE A 38 10.19 8.26 -4.16
N PHE A 39 10.78 7.11 -4.45
CA PHE A 39 11.10 6.67 -5.80
C PHE A 39 10.02 5.71 -6.29
N GLU A 40 9.36 6.08 -7.38
CA GLU A 40 8.27 5.35 -7.99
C GLU A 40 8.55 5.13 -9.48
N ARG A 41 8.57 3.87 -9.90
CA ARG A 41 8.65 3.56 -11.33
C ARG A 41 7.35 3.92 -12.03
N ASP A 42 7.44 4.68 -13.12
CA ASP A 42 6.29 5.15 -13.89
C ASP A 42 5.75 4.05 -14.81
N VAL A 43 5.06 3.06 -14.21
CA VAL A 43 4.45 1.96 -14.95
C VAL A 43 3.10 2.38 -15.54
N PRO A 44 2.77 2.00 -16.79
CA PRO A 44 1.55 2.46 -17.48
C PRO A 44 0.25 2.20 -16.71
N TYR A 45 0.17 1.11 -15.96
CA TYR A 45 -1.01 0.76 -15.17
C TYR A 45 -1.39 1.86 -14.16
N TYR A 46 -0.40 2.42 -13.47
CA TYR A 46 -0.61 3.49 -12.48
C TYR A 46 -0.51 4.87 -13.09
N ALA A 47 0.37 5.07 -14.06
CA ALA A 47 0.56 6.35 -14.75
C ALA A 47 -0.74 6.88 -15.37
N ASN A 48 -1.52 5.99 -16.00
CA ASN A 48 -2.79 6.33 -16.64
C ASN A 48 -3.92 6.65 -15.64
N GLN A 49 -3.73 6.34 -14.36
CA GLN A 49 -4.71 6.53 -13.30
C GLN A 49 -4.13 7.37 -12.15
N ARG A 50 -3.15 8.22 -12.46
CA ARG A 50 -2.51 9.08 -11.47
C ARG A 50 -3.47 10.14 -10.97
N ASP A 51 -3.66 10.18 -9.66
CA ASP A 51 -4.52 11.14 -8.96
C ASP A 51 -3.72 12.11 -8.06
N LEU A 52 -2.37 11.97 -8.05
CA LEU A 52 -1.46 12.85 -7.32
C LEU A 52 -0.21 13.13 -8.18
N THR A 53 0.07 14.40 -8.45
CA THR A 53 1.25 14.83 -9.23
C THR A 53 2.39 15.35 -8.35
N GLU A 54 2.05 15.82 -7.16
CA GLU A 54 3.01 16.32 -6.17
C GLU A 54 2.75 15.65 -4.83
N LEU A 55 3.81 15.30 -4.12
CA LEU A 55 3.72 14.68 -2.80
C LEU A 55 3.93 15.76 -1.73
N PRO A 56 2.85 16.21 -1.06
CA PRO A 56 2.95 17.31 -0.11
C PRO A 56 3.95 17.03 1.02
N GLY A 57 4.93 17.91 1.16
CA GLY A 57 5.97 17.80 2.20
C GLY A 57 7.07 16.78 1.93
N ALA A 58 7.12 16.20 0.72
CA ALA A 58 8.14 15.23 0.33
C ALA A 58 8.50 15.37 -1.16
N HIS A 59 9.48 14.60 -1.61
CA HIS A 59 9.95 14.59 -2.98
C HIS A 59 9.54 13.29 -3.68
N LEU A 60 8.69 13.41 -4.69
CA LEU A 60 8.32 12.30 -5.58
C LEU A 60 9.28 12.25 -6.77
N HIS A 61 9.96 11.12 -6.94
CA HIS A 61 10.84 10.83 -8.07
C HIS A 61 10.18 9.78 -8.96
N LEU A 62 9.49 10.24 -10.01
CA LEU A 62 8.96 9.35 -11.05
C LEU A 62 10.06 9.05 -12.05
N TYR A 63 10.22 7.77 -12.42
CA TYR A 63 11.24 7.35 -13.37
C TYR A 63 10.75 6.23 -14.31
N PRO A 64 11.14 6.26 -15.59
CA PRO A 64 10.70 5.26 -16.58
C PRO A 64 11.40 3.91 -16.41
N ASP A 65 12.69 3.92 -16.04
CA ASP A 65 13.53 2.74 -15.87
C ASP A 65 14.63 3.01 -14.83
N TRP A 66 15.19 1.93 -14.28
CA TRP A 66 16.19 2.01 -13.22
C TRP A 66 17.46 2.75 -13.61
N ASP A 67 17.95 2.56 -14.84
CA ASP A 67 19.22 3.17 -15.29
C ASP A 67 19.12 4.68 -15.29
N SER A 68 17.97 5.23 -15.63
CA SER A 68 17.71 6.67 -15.65
C SER A 68 17.75 7.32 -14.27
N VAL A 69 17.38 6.57 -13.21
CA VAL A 69 17.22 7.12 -11.85
C VAL A 69 18.33 6.71 -10.90
N ARG A 70 19.09 5.67 -11.18
CA ARG A 70 20.10 5.08 -10.30
C ARG A 70 21.07 6.13 -9.71
N HIS A 71 21.57 7.04 -10.53
CA HIS A 71 22.49 8.08 -10.07
C HIS A 71 21.84 9.14 -9.15
N VAL A 72 20.56 9.41 -9.35
CA VAL A 72 19.77 10.30 -8.47
C VAL A 72 19.53 9.59 -7.13
N ALA A 73 19.10 8.35 -7.17
CA ALA A 73 18.89 7.52 -5.98
C ALA A 73 20.18 7.41 -5.14
N TRP A 74 21.32 7.15 -5.78
CA TRP A 74 22.62 7.10 -5.11
C TRP A 74 22.94 8.39 -4.36
N ARG A 75 22.77 9.55 -5.00
CA ARG A 75 23.03 10.86 -4.36
C ARG A 75 22.17 11.06 -3.11
N HIS A 76 20.91 10.64 -3.14
CA HIS A 76 20.04 10.74 -1.97
C HIS A 76 20.43 9.75 -0.88
N LEU A 77 20.76 8.50 -1.24
CA LEU A 77 21.20 7.46 -0.31
C LEU A 77 22.49 7.85 0.44
N THR A 78 23.46 8.53 -0.23
CA THR A 78 24.72 8.93 0.43
C THR A 78 24.54 9.92 1.57
N SER A 79 23.41 10.60 1.65
CA SER A 79 23.09 11.56 2.71
C SER A 79 21.84 11.17 3.51
N ALA A 80 21.32 9.96 3.29
CA ALA A 80 20.13 9.47 4.00
C ALA A 80 20.48 8.84 5.35
N ASP A 81 19.58 9.01 6.31
CA ASP A 81 19.62 8.26 7.57
C ASP A 81 19.01 6.87 7.41
N VAL A 82 17.98 6.76 6.56
CA VAL A 82 17.20 5.52 6.36
C VAL A 82 16.99 5.27 4.87
N SER A 83 17.25 4.05 4.42
CA SER A 83 16.73 3.51 3.17
C SER A 83 15.63 2.50 3.43
N MET A 84 14.61 2.50 2.60
CA MET A 84 13.50 1.55 2.68
C MET A 84 13.16 1.00 1.30
N VAL A 85 13.23 -0.30 1.14
CA VAL A 85 12.67 -1.02 -0.01
C VAL A 85 11.34 -1.64 0.43
N THR A 86 10.34 -1.67 -0.45
CA THR A 86 9.02 -2.17 -0.07
C THR A 86 8.59 -3.35 -0.91
N SER A 87 7.65 -4.13 -0.40
CA SER A 87 6.95 -5.12 -1.22
C SER A 87 6.33 -4.44 -2.44
N TYR A 88 6.27 -5.20 -3.54
CA TYR A 88 5.78 -4.76 -4.86
C TYR A 88 6.60 -3.66 -5.54
N CYS A 89 7.73 -3.21 -4.99
CA CYS A 89 8.64 -2.32 -5.73
C CYS A 89 9.10 -3.00 -7.02
N PRO A 90 8.88 -2.40 -8.20
CA PRO A 90 9.22 -3.05 -9.48
C PRO A 90 10.72 -3.34 -9.66
N ASP A 91 11.57 -2.45 -9.13
CA ASP A 91 13.03 -2.55 -9.20
C ASP A 91 13.62 -2.88 -7.81
N ALA A 92 12.96 -3.77 -7.05
CA ALA A 92 13.34 -4.06 -5.67
C ALA A 92 14.76 -4.61 -5.55
N ALA A 93 15.19 -5.48 -6.47
CA ALA A 93 16.52 -6.08 -6.45
C ALA A 93 17.63 -5.03 -6.67
N GLU A 94 17.42 -4.14 -7.62
CA GLU A 94 18.33 -3.05 -7.95
C GLU A 94 18.38 -2.01 -6.83
N ALA A 95 17.23 -1.67 -6.27
CA ALA A 95 17.11 -0.75 -5.13
C ALA A 95 17.79 -1.31 -3.87
N GLU A 96 17.59 -2.60 -3.60
CA GLU A 96 18.26 -3.33 -2.52
C GLU A 96 19.78 -3.30 -2.69
N ALA A 97 20.27 -3.69 -3.86
CA ALA A 97 21.71 -3.69 -4.15
C ALA A 97 22.32 -2.29 -3.92
N LEU A 98 21.67 -1.25 -4.47
CA LEU A 98 22.14 0.13 -4.32
C LEU A 98 22.12 0.60 -2.85
N ALA A 99 21.07 0.26 -2.11
CA ALA A 99 20.98 0.59 -0.69
C ALA A 99 22.08 -0.09 0.14
N PHE A 100 22.40 -1.36 -0.15
CA PHE A 100 23.44 -2.09 0.56
C PHE A 100 24.85 -1.62 0.21
N GLU A 101 25.09 -1.15 -1.00
CA GLU A 101 26.35 -0.52 -1.40
C GLU A 101 26.53 0.87 -0.78
N SER A 102 25.45 1.57 -0.45
CA SER A 102 25.48 2.95 0.03
C SER A 102 25.89 3.05 1.51
N PRO A 103 26.38 4.22 1.95
CA PRO A 103 26.74 4.46 3.35
C PRO A 103 25.53 4.75 4.25
N VAL A 104 24.30 4.58 3.78
CA VAL A 104 23.08 4.82 4.56
C VAL A 104 23.12 4.04 5.88
N ALA A 105 22.79 4.72 6.98
CA ALA A 105 22.98 4.17 8.31
C ALA A 105 22.02 3.04 8.66
N LEU A 106 20.75 3.13 8.21
CA LEU A 106 19.71 2.15 8.51
C LEU A 106 19.06 1.64 7.22
N LYS A 107 19.19 0.37 6.95
CA LYS A 107 18.61 -0.32 5.78
C LYS A 107 17.38 -1.08 6.21
N THR A 108 16.22 -0.71 5.67
CA THR A 108 14.95 -1.28 6.08
C THR A 108 14.17 -1.86 4.91
N PHE A 109 13.35 -2.85 5.19
CA PHE A 109 12.34 -3.36 4.28
C PHE A 109 10.96 -3.16 4.90
N TYR A 110 9.96 -2.82 4.10
CA TYR A 110 8.58 -2.78 4.57
C TYR A 110 7.68 -3.66 3.71
N ASP A 111 7.21 -4.74 4.30
CA ASP A 111 6.23 -5.62 3.67
C ASP A 111 4.82 -5.15 4.00
N LEU A 112 4.16 -4.57 3.01
CA LEU A 112 2.79 -4.06 3.12
C LEU A 112 1.74 -5.16 3.02
N ASP A 113 2.13 -6.41 2.71
CA ASP A 113 1.18 -7.50 2.45
C ASP A 113 1.75 -8.86 2.90
N THR A 114 2.30 -8.88 4.10
CA THR A 114 3.04 -10.03 4.65
C THR A 114 2.29 -11.37 4.56
N PRO A 115 0.98 -11.46 4.83
CA PRO A 115 0.26 -12.72 4.64
C PRO A 115 0.31 -13.25 3.20
N VAL A 116 0.23 -12.36 2.21
CA VAL A 116 0.34 -12.73 0.78
C VAL A 116 1.76 -13.16 0.45
N THR A 117 2.76 -12.41 0.94
CA THR A 117 4.19 -12.75 0.79
C THR A 117 4.45 -14.16 1.31
N LEU A 118 4.04 -14.45 2.53
CA LEU A 118 4.25 -15.76 3.18
C LEU A 118 3.50 -16.89 2.48
N SER A 119 2.26 -16.66 2.04
CA SER A 119 1.46 -17.64 1.30
C SER A 119 2.10 -18.01 -0.04
N ARG A 120 2.61 -17.02 -0.78
CA ARG A 120 3.33 -17.26 -2.04
C ARG A 120 4.60 -18.08 -1.83
N LEU A 121 5.38 -17.75 -0.81
CA LEU A 121 6.57 -18.53 -0.45
C LEU A 121 6.23 -19.97 -0.07
N GLU A 122 5.09 -20.19 0.58
CA GLU A 122 4.62 -21.52 0.95
C GLU A 122 4.18 -22.34 -0.27
N SER A 123 3.50 -21.70 -1.23
CA SER A 123 3.10 -22.34 -2.48
C SER A 123 4.23 -22.47 -3.51
N GLY A 124 5.42 -21.93 -3.21
CA GLY A 124 6.55 -21.93 -4.15
C GLY A 124 6.41 -20.92 -5.30
N GLU A 125 5.49 -19.97 -5.16
CA GLU A 125 5.33 -18.87 -6.12
C GLU A 125 6.44 -17.84 -5.97
N PRO A 126 6.88 -17.20 -7.09
CA PRO A 126 7.93 -16.19 -7.02
C PRO A 126 7.45 -14.94 -6.28
N VAL A 127 8.33 -14.41 -5.42
CA VAL A 127 8.16 -13.12 -4.74
C VAL A 127 9.29 -12.21 -5.20
N ASN A 128 9.04 -11.45 -6.27
CA ASN A 128 10.08 -10.73 -7.03
C ASN A 128 10.74 -9.58 -6.26
N TYR A 129 10.16 -9.14 -5.15
CA TYR A 129 10.71 -8.09 -4.30
C TYR A 129 11.54 -8.61 -3.12
N ILE A 130 11.80 -9.92 -3.08
CA ILE A 130 12.67 -10.55 -2.08
C ILE A 130 13.82 -11.25 -2.82
N GLY A 131 15.03 -10.80 -2.57
CA GLY A 131 16.24 -11.40 -3.14
C GLY A 131 16.54 -12.77 -2.54
N PRO A 132 17.53 -13.51 -3.10
CA PRO A 132 17.87 -14.87 -2.68
C PRO A 132 18.42 -14.97 -1.25
N ARG A 133 18.85 -13.85 -0.68
CA ARG A 133 19.33 -13.77 0.71
C ARG A 133 18.20 -13.53 1.72
N GLY A 134 16.95 -13.36 1.27
CA GLY A 134 15.83 -12.99 2.12
C GLY A 134 16.08 -11.62 2.77
N PHE A 135 15.81 -11.54 4.07
CA PHE A 135 15.94 -10.28 4.81
C PHE A 135 17.17 -10.19 5.72
N ARG A 136 18.16 -11.08 5.53
CA ARG A 136 19.33 -11.20 6.43
C ARG A 136 20.19 -9.95 6.52
N ASP A 137 20.21 -9.15 5.47
CA ASP A 137 21.11 -7.99 5.36
C ASP A 137 20.41 -6.67 5.74
N TYR A 138 19.10 -6.70 5.98
CA TYR A 138 18.36 -5.57 6.51
C TYR A 138 18.53 -5.41 8.01
N ASP A 139 18.62 -4.16 8.48
CA ASP A 139 18.71 -3.83 9.89
C ASP A 139 17.36 -3.95 10.60
N LEU A 140 16.27 -3.66 9.86
CA LEU A 140 14.90 -3.76 10.35
C LEU A 140 13.94 -4.11 9.22
N VAL A 141 13.09 -5.09 9.47
CA VAL A 141 11.99 -5.46 8.59
C VAL A 141 10.66 -5.07 9.22
N LEU A 142 9.94 -4.20 8.56
CA LEU A 142 8.61 -3.77 8.95
C LEU A 142 7.55 -4.62 8.26
N SER A 143 6.47 -4.91 8.96
CA SER A 143 5.33 -5.65 8.43
C SER A 143 4.04 -4.90 8.69
N TYR A 144 3.15 -4.89 7.71
CA TYR A 144 1.79 -4.36 7.86
C TYR A 144 0.99 -5.15 8.92
N THR A 145 1.36 -6.42 9.13
CA THR A 145 0.73 -7.31 10.12
C THR A 145 1.69 -7.64 11.25
N GLY A 146 1.16 -7.78 12.45
CA GLY A 146 1.92 -8.19 13.64
C GLY A 146 1.83 -9.70 13.94
N GLY A 147 2.16 -10.05 15.18
CA GLY A 147 1.99 -11.40 15.69
C GLY A 147 2.86 -12.45 14.98
N LYS A 148 2.27 -13.58 14.63
CA LYS A 148 2.97 -14.73 14.02
C LYS A 148 3.69 -14.36 12.71
N ALA A 149 3.16 -13.43 11.93
CA ALA A 149 3.79 -13.00 10.68
C ALA A 149 5.22 -12.48 10.91
N LEU A 150 5.48 -11.73 11.99
CA LEU A 150 6.82 -11.25 12.32
C LEU A 150 7.79 -12.40 12.57
N SER A 151 7.37 -13.38 13.38
CA SER A 151 8.20 -14.56 13.67
C SER A 151 8.48 -15.40 12.40
N GLU A 152 7.56 -15.42 11.45
CA GLU A 152 7.79 -16.10 10.17
C GLU A 152 8.76 -15.33 9.26
N LEU A 153 8.76 -14.00 9.26
CA LEU A 153 9.78 -13.20 8.57
C LEU A 153 11.18 -13.48 9.14
N GLU A 154 11.30 -13.65 10.45
CA GLU A 154 12.56 -14.01 11.10
C GLU A 154 13.01 -15.43 10.75
N SER A 155 12.14 -16.41 10.94
CA SER A 155 12.51 -17.83 10.82
C SER A 155 12.67 -18.28 9.37
N ARG A 156 11.82 -17.79 8.44
CA ARG A 156 11.82 -18.22 7.02
C ARG A 156 12.71 -17.36 6.12
N LEU A 157 12.75 -16.04 6.39
CA LEU A 157 13.47 -15.08 5.55
C LEU A 157 14.73 -14.51 6.22
N GLY A 158 14.97 -14.84 7.48
CA GLY A 158 16.19 -14.49 8.19
C GLY A 158 16.26 -13.03 8.65
N ALA A 159 15.11 -12.35 8.77
CA ALA A 159 15.08 -11.01 9.34
C ALA A 159 15.68 -11.01 10.76
N ARG A 160 16.62 -10.09 11.00
CA ARG A 160 17.29 -9.98 12.31
C ARG A 160 16.46 -9.25 13.35
N ARG A 161 15.66 -8.30 12.90
CA ARG A 161 14.76 -7.49 13.74
C ARG A 161 13.50 -7.25 12.93
N THR A 162 12.36 -7.47 13.56
CA THR A 162 11.06 -7.19 12.97
C THR A 162 10.25 -6.25 13.85
N ALA A 163 9.36 -5.46 13.23
CA ALA A 163 8.39 -4.67 13.96
C ALA A 163 7.12 -4.49 13.12
N PRO A 164 5.94 -4.37 13.74
CA PRO A 164 4.74 -4.05 13.01
C PRO A 164 4.72 -2.55 12.68
N LEU A 165 4.35 -2.22 11.44
CA LEU A 165 3.90 -0.90 11.03
C LEU A 165 2.51 -1.07 10.45
N TYR A 166 1.51 -1.06 11.34
CA TYR A 166 0.13 -1.35 10.98
C TYR A 166 -0.47 -0.33 10.01
N GLY A 167 -1.54 -0.75 9.34
CA GLY A 167 -2.40 0.17 8.61
C GLY A 167 -2.88 1.32 9.48
N HIS A 168 -2.94 2.49 8.89
CA HIS A 168 -3.27 3.72 9.59
C HIS A 168 -4.08 4.65 8.69
N VAL A 169 -4.64 5.67 9.28
CA VAL A 169 -5.32 6.77 8.59
C VAL A 169 -4.67 8.10 8.97
N ASP A 170 -4.69 9.06 8.06
CA ASP A 170 -4.36 10.45 8.40
C ASP A 170 -5.62 11.12 8.98
N PRO A 171 -5.64 11.48 10.26
CA PRO A 171 -6.83 12.09 10.89
C PRO A 171 -7.12 13.50 10.36
N SER A 172 -6.20 14.14 9.66
CA SER A 172 -6.48 15.41 8.97
C SER A 172 -7.33 15.21 7.71
N VAL A 173 -7.27 14.02 7.11
CA VAL A 173 -8.03 13.62 5.92
C VAL A 173 -9.24 12.78 6.32
N HIS A 174 -9.01 11.70 7.07
CA HIS A 174 -10.05 10.75 7.50
C HIS A 174 -10.69 11.23 8.81
N ARG A 175 -11.62 12.15 8.70
CA ARG A 175 -12.40 12.75 9.79
C ARG A 175 -13.86 12.88 9.40
N PRO A 176 -14.79 13.02 10.34
CA PRO A 176 -16.18 13.29 10.02
C PRO A 176 -16.33 14.52 9.13
N VAL A 177 -17.11 14.40 8.07
CA VAL A 177 -17.45 15.46 7.11
C VAL A 177 -18.96 15.43 6.85
N GLU A 178 -19.48 16.43 6.14
CA GLU A 178 -20.89 16.44 5.73
C GLU A 178 -21.18 15.21 4.86
N PRO A 179 -22.22 14.43 5.20
CA PRO A 179 -22.63 13.26 4.42
C PRO A 179 -23.00 13.63 2.99
N ILE A 180 -22.70 12.74 2.05
CA ILE A 180 -23.14 12.88 0.67
C ILE A 180 -24.27 11.89 0.41
N GLU A 181 -25.44 12.37 0.00
CA GLU A 181 -26.67 11.57 -0.16
C GLU A 181 -26.47 10.31 -1.03
N ARG A 182 -25.64 10.39 -2.07
CA ARG A 182 -25.37 9.23 -2.93
C ARG A 182 -24.72 8.04 -2.19
N PHE A 183 -24.04 8.28 -1.06
CA PHE A 183 -23.38 7.24 -0.25
C PHE A 183 -24.26 6.77 0.91
N ARG A 184 -25.39 7.42 1.16
CA ARG A 184 -26.30 7.02 2.23
C ARG A 184 -26.64 5.55 2.11
N SER A 185 -26.38 4.79 3.17
CA SER A 185 -26.62 3.35 3.23
C SER A 185 -26.68 2.87 4.66
N ASP A 186 -27.32 1.74 4.89
CA ASP A 186 -27.37 1.10 6.20
C ASP A 186 -26.10 0.32 6.48
N LEU A 187 -25.46 -0.20 5.41
CA LEU A 187 -24.16 -0.85 5.48
C LEU A 187 -23.33 -0.51 4.23
N SER A 188 -22.07 -0.14 4.45
CA SER A 188 -21.14 0.13 3.34
C SER A 188 -19.90 -0.73 3.42
N TYR A 189 -19.33 -1.03 2.25
CA TYR A 189 -18.03 -1.68 2.10
C TYR A 189 -17.21 -0.98 1.02
N LEU A 190 -15.96 -0.63 1.34
CA LEU A 190 -15.00 -0.08 0.40
C LEU A 190 -13.84 -1.05 0.21
N GLY A 191 -13.63 -1.52 -1.00
CA GLY A 191 -12.51 -2.39 -1.33
C GLY A 191 -12.42 -2.73 -2.80
N THR A 192 -11.20 -2.86 -3.32
CA THR A 192 -10.96 -3.48 -4.62
C THR A 192 -11.29 -4.97 -4.54
N TYR A 193 -11.95 -5.49 -5.56
CA TYR A 193 -12.25 -6.92 -5.61
C TYR A 193 -10.96 -7.76 -5.58
N ALA A 194 -11.00 -8.81 -4.77
CA ALA A 194 -10.00 -9.88 -4.75
C ALA A 194 -10.69 -11.20 -4.44
N ALA A 195 -10.30 -12.27 -5.13
CA ALA A 195 -10.96 -13.58 -5.03
C ALA A 195 -10.89 -14.18 -3.61
N ASP A 196 -9.80 -13.94 -2.90
CA ASP A 196 -9.60 -14.36 -1.51
C ASP A 196 -10.56 -13.67 -0.52
N ARG A 197 -11.07 -12.49 -0.86
CA ARG A 197 -12.05 -11.73 -0.06
C ARG A 197 -13.48 -12.06 -0.39
N GLN A 198 -13.73 -12.76 -1.50
CA GLN A 198 -15.10 -13.04 -1.98
C GLN A 198 -15.98 -13.70 -0.91
N ARG A 199 -15.42 -14.64 -0.16
CA ARG A 199 -16.17 -15.31 0.92
C ARG A 199 -16.62 -14.29 1.99
N GLY A 200 -15.75 -13.41 2.44
CA GLY A 200 -16.12 -12.38 3.42
C GLY A 200 -17.16 -11.41 2.87
N VAL A 201 -17.02 -10.99 1.61
CA VAL A 201 -18.03 -10.14 0.96
C VAL A 201 -19.36 -10.86 0.81
N GLN A 202 -19.34 -12.16 0.47
CA GLN A 202 -20.55 -12.98 0.43
C GLN A 202 -21.24 -13.02 1.78
N ASP A 203 -20.50 -13.38 2.84
CA ASP A 203 -21.07 -13.63 4.17
C ASP A 203 -21.53 -12.34 4.87
N PHE A 204 -20.84 -11.21 4.65
CA PHE A 204 -21.08 -9.97 5.40
C PHE A 204 -21.73 -8.82 4.62
N LEU A 205 -21.88 -8.94 3.31
CA LEU A 205 -22.56 -7.93 2.48
C LEU A 205 -23.70 -8.54 1.67
N ILE A 206 -23.43 -9.58 0.87
CA ILE A 206 -24.38 -10.10 -0.11
C ILE A 206 -25.52 -10.87 0.58
N GLU A 207 -25.21 -11.79 1.48
CA GLU A 207 -26.25 -12.53 2.22
C GLU A 207 -27.09 -11.60 3.10
N PRO A 208 -26.51 -10.65 3.88
CA PRO A 208 -27.33 -9.65 4.56
C PRO A 208 -28.20 -8.82 3.61
N ALA A 209 -27.71 -8.41 2.43
CA ALA A 209 -28.52 -7.68 1.47
C ALA A 209 -29.70 -8.50 0.95
N ARG A 210 -29.54 -9.81 0.73
CA ARG A 210 -30.63 -10.71 0.35
C ARG A 210 -31.66 -10.91 1.45
N MET A 211 -31.20 -10.96 2.71
CA MET A 211 -32.07 -11.16 3.86
C MET A 211 -32.85 -9.89 4.26
N LEU A 212 -32.35 -8.72 3.90
CA LEU A 212 -32.87 -7.41 4.30
C LEU A 212 -33.11 -6.54 3.06
N PRO A 213 -34.09 -6.90 2.20
CA PRO A 213 -34.31 -6.22 0.92
C PRO A 213 -34.76 -4.75 1.07
N GLU A 214 -35.28 -4.37 2.21
CA GLU A 214 -35.68 -3.00 2.54
C GLU A 214 -34.49 -2.08 2.95
N MET A 215 -33.35 -2.66 3.29
CA MET A 215 -32.14 -1.93 3.63
C MET A 215 -31.32 -1.59 2.39
N ARG A 216 -30.57 -0.49 2.49
CA ARG A 216 -29.68 -0.01 1.44
C ARG A 216 -28.24 -0.37 1.75
N PHE A 217 -27.61 -1.12 0.85
CA PHE A 217 -26.21 -1.47 0.94
C PHE A 217 -25.40 -0.67 -0.09
N CYS A 218 -24.20 -0.22 0.27
CA CYS A 218 -23.30 0.50 -0.65
C CYS A 218 -21.96 -0.23 -0.74
N LEU A 219 -21.60 -0.62 -1.95
CA LEU A 219 -20.30 -1.23 -2.25
C LEU A 219 -19.51 -0.27 -3.12
N ALA A 220 -18.33 0.14 -2.67
CA ALA A 220 -17.43 0.96 -3.45
C ALA A 220 -16.10 0.24 -3.74
N GLY A 221 -15.56 0.46 -4.92
CA GLY A 221 -14.27 -0.12 -5.31
C GLY A 221 -14.13 -0.38 -6.79
N ALA A 222 -13.13 -1.17 -7.14
CA ALA A 222 -12.80 -1.48 -8.53
C ALA A 222 -12.65 -2.99 -8.74
N MET A 223 -12.55 -3.40 -10.00
CA MET A 223 -12.24 -4.76 -10.46
C MET A 223 -13.29 -5.83 -10.12
N TYR A 224 -14.52 -5.44 -9.75
CA TYR A 224 -15.60 -6.42 -9.53
C TYR A 224 -15.95 -7.12 -10.83
N PRO A 225 -16.06 -8.46 -10.84
CA PRO A 225 -16.36 -9.22 -12.05
C PRO A 225 -17.82 -8.98 -12.51
N ARG A 226 -18.09 -9.22 -13.79
CA ARG A 226 -19.42 -9.01 -14.37
C ARG A 226 -20.49 -9.91 -13.78
N ASP A 227 -20.09 -11.10 -13.36
CA ASP A 227 -20.94 -12.14 -12.75
C ASP A 227 -20.99 -12.03 -11.21
N PHE A 228 -20.54 -10.90 -10.65
CA PHE A 228 -20.68 -10.65 -9.22
C PHE A 228 -22.15 -10.74 -8.79
N PRO A 229 -22.47 -11.38 -7.66
CA PRO A 229 -23.85 -11.70 -7.27
C PRO A 229 -24.62 -10.49 -6.70
N TRP A 230 -24.80 -9.46 -7.53
CA TRP A 230 -25.53 -8.25 -7.18
C TRP A 230 -26.98 -8.54 -6.74
N THR A 231 -27.49 -7.70 -5.84
CA THR A 231 -28.89 -7.63 -5.46
C THR A 231 -29.41 -6.22 -5.70
N ASP A 232 -30.71 -6.05 -5.86
CA ASP A 232 -31.33 -4.76 -6.24
C ASP A 232 -31.09 -3.64 -5.22
N ASN A 233 -30.78 -3.99 -3.98
CA ASN A 233 -30.51 -3.08 -2.87
C ASN A 233 -29.00 -2.85 -2.61
N ILE A 234 -28.12 -3.38 -3.45
CA ILE A 234 -26.67 -3.07 -3.42
C ILE A 234 -26.35 -2.00 -4.46
N PHE A 235 -26.00 -0.81 -4.01
CA PHE A 235 -25.59 0.31 -4.85
C PHE A 235 -24.08 0.28 -5.06
N PHE A 236 -23.64 0.21 -6.31
CA PHE A 236 -22.23 0.14 -6.64
C PHE A 236 -21.65 1.49 -7.00
N VAL A 237 -20.56 1.87 -6.34
CA VAL A 237 -19.75 3.05 -6.65
C VAL A 237 -18.43 2.58 -7.26
N HIS A 238 -18.36 2.64 -8.60
CA HIS A 238 -17.14 2.27 -9.31
C HIS A 238 -16.05 3.30 -9.05
N HIS A 239 -14.96 2.86 -8.42
CA HIS A 239 -13.79 3.66 -8.05
C HIS A 239 -14.13 4.91 -7.23
N LEU A 240 -14.01 4.80 -5.91
CA LEU A 240 -14.16 5.93 -5.00
C LEU A 240 -12.80 6.66 -4.85
N PRO A 241 -12.68 7.94 -5.25
CA PRO A 241 -11.45 8.70 -5.05
C PRO A 241 -11.14 8.88 -3.55
N PRO A 242 -9.86 8.90 -3.13
CA PRO A 242 -9.47 9.09 -1.73
C PRO A 242 -10.07 10.33 -1.06
N ALA A 243 -10.26 11.41 -1.81
CA ALA A 243 -10.90 12.63 -1.32
C ALA A 243 -12.36 12.44 -0.87
N GLU A 244 -13.04 11.42 -1.37
CA GLU A 244 -14.44 11.11 -1.02
C GLU A 244 -14.56 10.01 0.05
N HIS A 245 -13.46 9.36 0.44
CA HIS A 245 -13.48 8.32 1.48
C HIS A 245 -14.11 8.82 2.80
N PRO A 246 -13.79 10.03 3.31
CA PRO A 246 -14.45 10.53 4.53
C PRO A 246 -15.97 10.59 4.42
N ALA A 247 -16.49 11.13 3.31
CA ALA A 247 -17.93 11.24 3.09
C ALA A 247 -18.63 9.89 2.85
N PHE A 248 -17.88 8.89 2.33
CA PHE A 248 -18.40 7.53 2.15
C PHE A 248 -18.63 6.81 3.49
N PHE A 249 -17.86 7.16 4.51
CA PHE A 249 -17.94 6.57 5.85
C PHE A 249 -18.79 7.41 6.85
N CYS A 250 -19.33 8.55 6.42
CA CYS A 250 -20.29 9.36 7.18
C CYS A 250 -21.72 9.06 6.73
#